data_c37c8a9517b5887df739b128b4b9b0f2
#
_entry.id   c37c8a9517b5887df739b128b4b9b0f2
#
_cell.length_a   1.000
_cell.length_b   1.000
_cell.length_c   1.000
_cell.angle_alpha   90.00
_cell.angle_beta   90.00
_cell.angle_gamma   90.00
#
_symmetry.space_group_name_H-M   'P 1'
#
loop_
_entity.id
_entity.type
_entity.pdbx_description
1 polymer ?
#
loop_
_entity_poly.entity_id
_entity_poly.type
_entity_poly.pdbx_seq_one_letter_code
_entity_poly.pdbx_strand_id
1 'polypeptide(L)'
;EEEEEEEEEDLLSSPAFLKQKLKVLEAELSKVEEDTAALKGEADSKREEWSSQRQRLQTDLENFQSRHKSQVADIRTDAKIKVVNELLPMMDNFDRARGSIKADDEAQELANGRYLELHASLMAALEGLGVQKIETVGQEFDYNLHMAIQQVPSEEYAEGLVCEEMQPGFTCNDKLVRAAYVMVSSG
;
A
#
# COMPACT_ATOMS: atom_id res chain seq x y z
N GLU A 1 26.62 -67.45 -55.45
CA GLU A 1 26.57 -66.13 -54.75
C GLU A 1 25.83 -65.08 -55.61
N GLU A 2 26.14 -64.94 -56.94
CA GLU A 2 25.41 -64.01 -57.80
C GLU A 2 23.95 -64.47 -58.10
N GLU A 3 23.71 -65.81 -58.23
CA GLU A 3 22.33 -66.33 -58.37
C GLU A 3 21.51 -66.26 -57.12
N GLU A 4 22.10 -66.31 -55.94
CA GLU A 4 21.40 -66.12 -54.61
C GLU A 4 21.03 -64.63 -54.36
N GLU A 5 21.91 -63.69 -54.84
CA GLU A 5 21.61 -62.25 -54.75
C GLU A 5 20.50 -61.81 -55.74
N GLU A 6 20.42 -62.38 -56.91
CA GLU A 6 19.33 -62.11 -57.87
C GLU A 6 18.00 -62.74 -57.43
N GLU A 7 17.94 -63.91 -56.75
CA GLU A 7 16.74 -64.47 -56.19
C GLU A 7 16.25 -63.69 -54.98
N GLU A 8 17.13 -63.13 -54.13
CA GLU A 8 16.76 -62.27 -53.05
C GLU A 8 16.21 -60.89 -53.55
N GLU A 9 16.77 -60.27 -54.54
CA GLU A 9 16.25 -59.06 -55.18
C GLU A 9 14.86 -59.25 -55.81
N ASP A 10 14.63 -60.40 -56.46
CA ASP A 10 13.35 -60.73 -57.11
C ASP A 10 12.25 -61.05 -56.06
N LEU A 11 12.62 -61.61 -54.89
CA LEU A 11 11.75 -61.83 -53.76
C LEU A 11 11.41 -60.50 -53.09
N LEU A 12 12.35 -59.62 -52.93
CA LEU A 12 12.16 -58.27 -52.34
C LEU A 12 11.35 -57.34 -53.24
N SER A 13 11.37 -57.56 -54.55
CA SER A 13 10.61 -56.83 -55.57
C SER A 13 9.21 -57.43 -55.83
N SER A 14 8.94 -58.61 -55.26
CA SER A 14 7.68 -59.31 -55.47
C SER A 14 6.49 -58.45 -55.04
N PRO A 15 5.43 -58.34 -55.89
CA PRO A 15 4.21 -57.53 -55.53
C PRO A 15 3.57 -57.92 -54.25
N ALA A 16 3.73 -59.15 -53.80
CA ALA A 16 3.16 -59.65 -52.50
C ALA A 16 3.97 -59.14 -51.34
N PHE A 17 5.29 -59.12 -51.36
CA PHE A 17 6.19 -58.63 -50.38
C PHE A 17 6.07 -57.10 -50.24
N LEU A 18 6.01 -56.38 -51.31
CA LEU A 18 5.80 -54.94 -51.34
C LEU A 18 4.48 -54.53 -50.71
N LYS A 19 3.39 -55.26 -50.99
CA LYS A 19 2.10 -55.02 -50.36
C LYS A 19 2.12 -55.27 -48.84
N GLN A 20 2.83 -56.30 -48.38
CA GLN A 20 2.97 -56.59 -46.98
C GLN A 20 3.81 -55.53 -46.26
N LYS A 21 4.90 -55.10 -46.85
CA LYS A 21 5.75 -54.05 -46.36
C LYS A 21 5.01 -52.70 -46.29
N LEU A 22 4.22 -52.38 -47.33
CA LEU A 22 3.36 -51.21 -47.36
C LEU A 22 2.35 -51.20 -46.20
N LYS A 23 1.71 -52.34 -45.96
CA LYS A 23 0.76 -52.48 -44.83
C LYS A 23 1.41 -52.33 -43.45
N VAL A 24 2.65 -52.82 -43.29
CA VAL A 24 3.42 -52.66 -42.04
C VAL A 24 3.80 -51.18 -41.86
N LEU A 25 4.30 -50.54 -42.92
CA LEU A 25 4.67 -49.10 -42.88
C LEU A 25 3.48 -48.19 -42.63
N GLU A 26 2.30 -48.50 -43.21
CA GLU A 26 1.06 -47.78 -42.92
C GLU A 26 0.65 -47.93 -41.49
N ALA A 27 0.76 -49.11 -40.89
CA ALA A 27 0.47 -49.34 -39.50
C ALA A 27 1.46 -48.62 -38.55
N GLU A 28 2.75 -48.62 -38.90
CA GLU A 28 3.76 -47.86 -38.15
C GLU A 28 3.51 -46.35 -38.25
N LEU A 29 3.16 -45.87 -39.44
CA LEU A 29 2.86 -44.45 -39.67
C LEU A 29 1.65 -44.02 -38.85
N SER A 30 0.55 -44.81 -38.87
CA SER A 30 -0.64 -44.54 -38.04
C SER A 30 -0.31 -44.48 -36.55
N LYS A 31 0.56 -45.42 -36.09
CA LYS A 31 0.96 -45.42 -34.68
C LYS A 31 1.80 -44.19 -34.30
N VAL A 32 2.74 -43.80 -35.15
CA VAL A 32 3.57 -42.59 -34.96
C VAL A 32 2.72 -41.32 -34.99
N GLU A 33 1.71 -41.29 -35.85
CA GLU A 33 0.76 -40.18 -35.91
C GLU A 33 -0.09 -40.09 -34.61
N GLU A 34 -0.59 -41.22 -34.08
CA GLU A 34 -1.30 -41.26 -32.80
C GLU A 34 -0.40 -40.84 -31.66
N ASP A 35 0.82 -41.37 -31.56
CA ASP A 35 1.79 -40.99 -30.51
C ASP A 35 2.16 -39.50 -30.59
N THR A 36 2.32 -38.98 -31.82
CA THR A 36 2.61 -37.54 -32.03
C THR A 36 1.43 -36.65 -31.62
N ALA A 37 0.22 -37.07 -31.94
CA ALA A 37 -1.00 -36.35 -31.53
C ALA A 37 -1.18 -36.36 -29.98
N ALA A 38 -0.92 -37.49 -29.34
CA ALA A 38 -0.96 -37.61 -27.89
C ALA A 38 0.08 -36.70 -27.21
N LEU A 39 1.34 -36.76 -27.67
CA LEU A 39 2.42 -35.92 -27.16
C LEU A 39 2.18 -34.42 -27.36
N LYS A 40 1.59 -34.02 -28.50
CA LYS A 40 1.18 -32.62 -28.73
C LYS A 40 0.10 -32.22 -27.75
N GLY A 41 -0.92 -33.05 -27.54
CA GLY A 41 -1.98 -32.78 -26.56
C GLY A 41 -1.44 -32.58 -25.14
N GLU A 42 -0.52 -33.48 -24.71
CA GLU A 42 0.12 -33.32 -23.39
C GLU A 42 0.99 -32.06 -23.30
N ALA A 43 1.74 -31.75 -24.35
CA ALA A 43 2.57 -30.54 -24.39
C ALA A 43 1.73 -29.26 -24.33
N ASP A 44 0.63 -29.22 -25.05
CA ASP A 44 -0.28 -28.05 -25.06
C ASP A 44 -0.97 -27.90 -23.69
N SER A 45 -1.46 -29.00 -23.11
CA SER A 45 -2.02 -28.98 -21.76
C SER A 45 -1.02 -28.47 -20.71
N LYS A 46 0.21 -28.99 -20.72
CA LYS A 46 1.27 -28.50 -19.82
C LYS A 46 1.61 -27.03 -20.07
N ARG A 47 1.62 -26.59 -21.31
CA ARG A 47 1.86 -25.18 -21.66
C ARG A 47 0.78 -24.28 -21.09
N GLU A 48 -0.48 -24.67 -21.17
CA GLU A 48 -1.60 -23.93 -20.59
C GLU A 48 -1.51 -23.87 -19.05
N GLU A 49 -1.21 -24.99 -18.40
CA GLU A 49 -0.99 -25.05 -16.96
C GLU A 49 0.14 -24.10 -16.51
N TRP A 50 1.28 -24.17 -17.20
CA TRP A 50 2.43 -23.31 -16.88
C TRP A 50 2.15 -21.84 -17.16
N SER A 51 1.40 -21.54 -18.23
CA SER A 51 0.97 -20.17 -18.52
C SER A 51 0.07 -19.62 -17.41
N SER A 52 -0.89 -20.42 -16.99
CA SER A 52 -1.81 -20.06 -15.89
C SER A 52 -1.06 -19.86 -14.56
N GLN A 53 -0.16 -20.79 -14.21
CA GLN A 53 0.66 -20.68 -13.00
C GLN A 53 1.56 -19.44 -13.04
N ARG A 54 2.20 -19.17 -14.17
CA ARG A 54 3.05 -17.98 -14.34
C ARG A 54 2.25 -16.70 -14.17
N GLN A 55 1.06 -16.60 -14.76
CA GLN A 55 0.21 -15.44 -14.64
C GLN A 55 -0.22 -15.22 -13.19
N ARG A 56 -0.59 -16.30 -12.49
CA ARG A 56 -0.96 -16.26 -11.07
C ARG A 56 0.21 -15.77 -10.21
N LEU A 57 1.40 -16.33 -10.39
CA LEU A 57 2.60 -15.92 -9.67
C LEU A 57 2.98 -14.47 -9.94
N GLN A 58 2.81 -14.01 -11.18
CA GLN A 58 3.06 -12.61 -11.52
C GLN A 58 2.09 -11.68 -10.79
N THR A 59 0.79 -12.00 -10.78
CA THR A 59 -0.22 -11.23 -10.05
C THR A 59 0.06 -11.23 -8.54
N ASP A 60 0.44 -12.37 -7.98
CA ASP A 60 0.79 -12.48 -6.56
C ASP A 60 2.02 -11.63 -6.21
N LEU A 61 3.02 -11.60 -7.09
CA LEU A 61 4.22 -10.78 -6.93
C LEU A 61 3.88 -9.28 -6.96
N GLU A 62 3.07 -8.84 -7.93
CA GLU A 62 2.63 -7.45 -8.05
C GLU A 62 1.82 -7.01 -6.80
N ASN A 63 0.91 -7.86 -6.34
CA ASN A 63 0.15 -7.64 -5.11
C ASN A 63 1.05 -7.57 -3.87
N PHE A 64 2.04 -8.45 -3.79
CA PHE A 64 3.02 -8.44 -2.69
C PHE A 64 3.84 -7.15 -2.69
N GLN A 65 4.37 -6.74 -3.86
CA GLN A 65 5.15 -5.51 -3.99
C GLN A 65 4.34 -4.27 -3.61
N SER A 66 3.08 -4.20 -4.07
CA SER A 66 2.17 -3.10 -3.73
C SER A 66 1.93 -3.01 -2.23
N ARG A 67 1.55 -4.14 -1.59
CA ARG A 67 1.34 -4.20 -0.14
C ARG A 67 2.60 -3.86 0.65
N HIS A 68 3.74 -4.39 0.23
CA HIS A 68 5.01 -4.11 0.89
C HIS A 68 5.38 -2.62 0.82
N LYS A 69 5.18 -1.98 -0.34
CA LYS A 69 5.41 -0.53 -0.50
C LYS A 69 4.51 0.29 0.43
N SER A 70 3.23 -0.06 0.53
CA SER A 70 2.30 0.58 1.46
C SER A 70 2.72 0.37 2.92
N GLN A 71 3.06 -0.86 3.31
CA GLN A 71 3.50 -1.16 4.68
C GLN A 71 4.75 -0.39 5.09
N VAL A 72 5.73 -0.25 4.18
CA VAL A 72 6.94 0.55 4.46
C VAL A 72 6.60 2.03 4.66
N ALA A 73 5.68 2.58 3.86
CA ALA A 73 5.21 3.95 4.04
C ALA A 73 4.47 4.13 5.37
N ASP A 74 3.61 3.18 5.74
CA ASP A 74 2.89 3.17 7.01
C ASP A 74 3.84 3.10 8.22
N ILE A 75 4.83 2.21 8.20
CA ILE A 75 5.84 2.09 9.28
C ILE A 75 6.62 3.39 9.44
N ARG A 76 6.98 4.05 8.34
CA ARG A 76 7.66 5.36 8.40
C ARG A 76 6.79 6.42 9.05
N THR A 77 5.51 6.47 8.70
CA THR A 77 4.56 7.41 9.29
C THR A 77 4.35 7.11 10.78
N ASP A 78 4.17 5.84 11.14
CA ASP A 78 3.99 5.42 12.53
C ASP A 78 5.22 5.71 13.40
N ALA A 79 6.43 5.56 12.83
CA ALA A 79 7.65 5.96 13.53
C ALA A 79 7.73 7.48 13.77
N LYS A 80 7.34 8.30 12.78
CA LYS A 80 7.23 9.76 12.95
C LYS A 80 6.21 10.12 14.02
N ILE A 81 5.03 9.51 13.99
CA ILE A 81 3.95 9.73 14.96
C ILE A 81 4.45 9.46 16.39
N LYS A 82 5.20 8.38 16.62
CA LYS A 82 5.77 8.09 17.95
C LYS A 82 6.69 9.20 18.43
N VAL A 83 7.60 9.68 17.59
CA VAL A 83 8.51 10.77 17.95
C VAL A 83 7.74 12.08 18.21
N VAL A 84 6.76 12.38 17.37
CA VAL A 84 5.92 13.58 17.53
C VAL A 84 5.15 13.52 18.86
N ASN A 85 4.55 12.38 19.20
CA ASN A 85 3.83 12.20 20.46
C ASN A 85 4.70 12.47 21.69
N GLU A 86 5.98 12.13 21.65
CA GLU A 86 6.93 12.45 22.72
C GLU A 86 7.27 13.95 22.81
N LEU A 87 7.14 14.67 21.68
CA LEU A 87 7.37 16.12 21.62
C LEU A 87 6.14 16.96 21.98
N LEU A 88 4.92 16.43 21.81
CA LEU A 88 3.67 17.16 22.05
C LEU A 88 3.55 17.72 23.47
N PRO A 89 3.96 17.03 24.55
CA PRO A 89 3.91 17.62 25.90
C PRO A 89 4.78 18.87 26.05
N MET A 90 5.91 18.94 25.30
CA MET A 90 6.72 20.14 25.27
C MET A 90 6.00 21.28 24.57
N MET A 91 5.31 21.01 23.45
CA MET A 91 4.47 22.00 22.75
C MET A 91 3.33 22.53 23.66
N ASP A 92 2.63 21.62 24.35
CA ASP A 92 1.57 22.00 25.29
C ASP A 92 2.09 22.92 26.43
N ASN A 93 3.31 22.65 26.91
CA ASN A 93 3.96 23.53 27.88
C ASN A 93 4.31 24.89 27.30
N PHE A 94 4.72 24.94 26.01
CA PHE A 94 4.93 26.20 25.31
C PHE A 94 3.63 27.01 25.21
N ASP A 95 2.52 26.39 24.80
CA ASP A 95 1.23 27.09 24.68
C ASP A 95 0.74 27.57 26.02
N ARG A 96 0.90 26.77 27.08
CA ARG A 96 0.51 27.14 28.46
C ARG A 96 1.34 28.30 29.00
N ALA A 97 2.67 28.25 28.76
CA ALA A 97 3.56 29.35 29.18
C ALA A 97 3.20 30.65 28.47
N ARG A 98 2.88 30.61 27.17
CA ARG A 98 2.42 31.77 26.39
C ARG A 98 1.20 32.45 27.01
N GLY A 99 0.21 31.66 27.46
CA GLY A 99 -0.98 32.19 28.11
C GLY A 99 -0.73 32.79 29.50
N SER A 100 0.40 32.45 30.14
CA SER A 100 0.73 32.87 31.51
C SER A 100 1.68 34.06 31.59
N ILE A 101 2.42 34.37 30.54
CA ILE A 101 3.41 35.44 30.50
C ILE A 101 2.67 36.79 30.33
N LYS A 102 2.68 37.60 31.37
CA LYS A 102 2.34 39.01 31.28
C LYS A 102 3.63 39.79 31.15
N ALA A 103 3.76 40.57 30.08
CA ALA A 103 4.94 41.43 29.86
C ALA A 103 4.71 42.74 30.61
N ASP A 104 5.36 42.90 31.76
CA ASP A 104 5.34 44.11 32.56
C ASP A 104 6.58 44.98 32.39
N ASP A 105 7.59 44.48 31.62
CA ASP A 105 8.89 45.14 31.38
C ASP A 105 9.40 44.85 29.95
N GLU A 106 10.16 45.80 29.36
CA GLU A 106 10.74 45.72 28.03
C GLU A 106 11.63 44.49 27.83
N ALA A 107 12.34 44.05 28.88
CA ALA A 107 13.14 42.84 28.85
C ALA A 107 12.27 41.58 28.74
N GLN A 108 11.08 41.60 29.37
CA GLN A 108 10.13 40.49 29.27
C GLN A 108 9.43 40.46 27.91
N GLU A 109 9.14 41.61 27.32
CA GLU A 109 8.62 41.67 25.94
C GLU A 109 9.62 41.10 24.92
N LEU A 110 10.91 41.42 25.06
CA LEU A 110 11.99 40.88 24.18
C LEU A 110 12.13 39.37 24.37
N ALA A 111 12.08 38.86 25.61
CA ALA A 111 12.10 37.42 25.90
C ALA A 111 10.89 36.71 25.31
N ASN A 112 9.70 37.31 25.42
CA ASN A 112 8.46 36.78 24.85
C ASN A 112 8.51 36.73 23.31
N GLY A 113 9.06 37.77 22.67
CA GLY A 113 9.27 37.78 21.22
C GLY A 113 10.15 36.59 20.74
N ARG A 114 11.29 36.38 21.40
CA ARG A 114 12.17 35.22 21.10
C ARG A 114 11.51 33.88 21.35
N TYR A 115 10.67 33.80 22.36
CA TYR A 115 9.88 32.61 22.68
C TYR A 115 8.89 32.28 21.57
N LEU A 116 8.18 33.28 21.04
CA LEU A 116 7.26 33.13 19.92
C LEU A 116 7.98 32.72 18.62
N GLU A 117 9.16 33.28 18.36
CA GLU A 117 9.99 32.88 17.22
C GLU A 117 10.43 31.41 17.31
N LEU A 118 10.84 30.98 18.51
CA LEU A 118 11.22 29.57 18.76
C LEU A 118 10.02 28.62 18.56
N HIS A 119 8.84 28.98 19.09
CA HIS A 119 7.61 28.22 18.89
C HIS A 119 7.24 28.11 17.41
N ALA A 120 7.27 29.23 16.67
CA ALA A 120 6.99 29.26 15.23
C ALA A 120 7.99 28.39 14.45
N SER A 121 9.28 28.45 14.78
CA SER A 121 10.30 27.62 14.18
C SER A 121 10.09 26.12 14.42
N LEU A 122 9.65 25.77 15.63
CA LEU A 122 9.34 24.38 15.98
C LEU A 122 8.10 23.88 15.23
N MET A 123 7.04 24.69 15.13
CA MET A 123 5.86 24.37 14.32
C MET A 123 6.23 24.17 12.84
N ALA A 124 7.02 25.07 12.26
CA ALA A 124 7.49 24.93 10.88
C ALA A 124 8.33 23.64 10.65
N ALA A 125 9.13 23.25 11.65
CA ALA A 125 9.87 21.99 11.60
C ALA A 125 8.93 20.74 11.63
N LEU A 126 7.88 20.79 12.44
CA LEU A 126 6.86 19.73 12.49
C LEU A 126 6.07 19.65 11.17
N GLU A 127 5.69 20.79 10.59
CA GLU A 127 5.05 20.85 9.27
C GLU A 127 5.95 20.26 8.19
N GLY A 128 7.25 20.54 8.22
CA GLY A 128 8.25 19.91 7.34
C GLY A 128 8.35 18.39 7.46
N LEU A 129 7.95 17.81 8.61
CA LEU A 129 7.82 16.37 8.81
C LEU A 129 6.47 15.80 8.33
N GLY A 130 5.54 16.66 7.90
CA GLY A 130 4.18 16.30 7.48
C GLY A 130 3.18 16.29 8.63
N VAL A 131 3.51 16.91 9.77
CA VAL A 131 2.58 17.10 10.90
C VAL A 131 1.81 18.39 10.66
N GLN A 132 0.49 18.32 10.79
CA GLN A 132 -0.41 19.47 10.63
C GLN A 132 -1.27 19.63 11.86
N LYS A 133 -1.48 20.87 12.28
CA LYS A 133 -2.44 21.21 13.33
C LYS A 133 -3.86 21.06 12.77
N ILE A 134 -4.76 20.48 13.54
CA ILE A 134 -6.18 20.38 13.19
C ILE A 134 -6.83 21.73 13.44
N GLU A 135 -7.50 22.27 12.43
CA GLU A 135 -8.34 23.46 12.57
C GLU A 135 -9.64 23.06 13.27
N THR A 136 -9.95 23.67 14.39
CA THR A 136 -11.03 23.25 15.27
C THR A 136 -12.12 24.30 15.46
N VAL A 137 -11.73 25.52 15.81
CA VAL A 137 -12.68 26.58 16.18
C VAL A 137 -13.54 27.00 14.99
N GLY A 138 -14.86 26.99 15.16
CA GLY A 138 -15.83 27.32 14.10
C GLY A 138 -16.12 26.18 13.12
N GLN A 139 -15.46 25.02 13.27
CA GLN A 139 -15.73 23.82 12.46
C GLN A 139 -16.79 22.92 13.10
N GLU A 140 -17.42 22.08 12.29
CA GLU A 140 -18.31 21.03 12.80
C GLU A 140 -17.51 20.00 13.60
N PHE A 141 -18.13 19.49 14.67
CA PHE A 141 -17.51 18.45 15.47
C PHE A 141 -17.36 17.14 14.70
N ASP A 142 -16.12 16.68 14.52
CA ASP A 142 -15.80 15.39 13.91
C ASP A 142 -15.23 14.42 14.96
N TYR A 143 -15.92 13.30 15.18
CA TYR A 143 -15.51 12.25 16.11
C TYR A 143 -14.15 11.61 15.82
N ASN A 144 -13.67 11.70 14.58
CA ASN A 144 -12.37 11.15 14.20
C ASN A 144 -11.20 12.06 14.56
N LEU A 145 -11.44 13.38 14.66
CA LEU A 145 -10.40 14.41 14.83
C LEU A 145 -10.51 15.11 16.17
N HIS A 146 -11.72 15.19 16.73
CA HIS A 146 -12.01 15.98 17.91
C HIS A 146 -12.46 15.11 19.09
N MET A 147 -12.11 15.54 20.29
CA MET A 147 -12.60 14.98 21.55
C MET A 147 -13.30 16.07 22.34
N ALA A 148 -14.64 16.01 22.40
CA ALA A 148 -15.42 16.95 23.17
C ALA A 148 -15.24 16.68 24.67
N ILE A 149 -14.82 17.72 25.43
CA ILE A 149 -14.71 17.68 26.89
C ILE A 149 -16.02 18.10 27.53
N GLN A 150 -16.62 19.14 26.97
CA GLN A 150 -17.83 19.75 27.52
C GLN A 150 -18.68 20.40 26.42
N GLN A 151 -19.98 20.42 26.60
CA GLN A 151 -20.89 21.29 25.86
C GLN A 151 -21.16 22.56 26.66
N VAL A 152 -21.10 23.71 25.99
CA VAL A 152 -21.33 25.00 26.58
C VAL A 152 -22.33 25.79 25.73
N PRO A 153 -23.22 26.59 26.34
CA PRO A 153 -24.07 27.51 25.61
C PRO A 153 -23.20 28.60 24.97
N SER A 154 -23.43 28.90 23.70
CA SER A 154 -22.70 29.93 22.97
C SER A 154 -23.64 30.71 22.06
N GLU A 155 -23.61 32.04 22.20
CA GLU A 155 -24.37 32.92 21.31
C GLU A 155 -23.68 33.14 19.95
N GLU A 156 -22.37 32.82 19.86
CA GLU A 156 -21.57 33.05 18.65
C GLU A 156 -21.56 31.84 17.71
N TYR A 157 -21.72 30.63 18.24
CA TYR A 157 -21.59 29.38 17.47
C TYR A 157 -22.89 28.57 17.54
N ALA A 158 -23.33 28.10 16.38
CA ALA A 158 -24.49 27.22 16.29
C ALA A 158 -24.27 25.89 17.03
N GLU A 159 -25.35 25.21 17.36
CA GLU A 159 -25.30 23.87 17.96
C GLU A 159 -24.48 22.89 17.13
N GLY A 160 -23.56 22.17 17.78
CA GLY A 160 -22.67 21.18 17.13
C GLY A 160 -21.36 21.75 16.59
N LEU A 161 -21.15 23.08 16.63
CA LEU A 161 -19.87 23.68 16.25
C LEU A 161 -18.89 23.72 17.42
N VAL A 162 -17.61 23.65 17.14
CA VAL A 162 -16.54 23.83 18.11
C VAL A 162 -16.40 25.29 18.43
N CYS A 163 -16.63 25.67 19.71
CA CYS A 163 -16.51 27.05 20.18
C CYS A 163 -15.13 27.36 20.75
N GLU A 164 -14.45 26.41 21.35
CA GLU A 164 -13.15 26.64 21.97
C GLU A 164 -12.25 25.40 21.84
N GLU A 165 -10.95 25.63 21.57
CA GLU A 165 -9.91 24.61 21.58
C GLU A 165 -9.14 24.66 22.89
N MET A 166 -9.28 23.60 23.70
CA MET A 166 -8.56 23.49 24.99
C MET A 166 -7.15 22.94 24.81
N GLN A 167 -7.00 22.03 23.86
CA GLN A 167 -5.69 21.45 23.51
C GLN A 167 -5.65 21.14 22.02
N PRO A 168 -4.59 21.60 21.31
CA PRO A 168 -4.49 21.41 19.87
C PRO A 168 -4.35 19.95 19.49
N GLY A 169 -5.06 19.56 18.44
CA GLY A 169 -4.93 18.27 17.79
C GLY A 169 -3.92 18.31 16.64
N PHE A 170 -3.34 17.16 16.30
CA PHE A 170 -2.37 17.03 15.23
C PHE A 170 -2.61 15.78 14.39
N THR A 171 -2.38 15.91 13.09
CA THR A 171 -2.33 14.80 12.14
C THR A 171 -0.93 14.70 11.51
N CYS A 172 -0.55 13.53 11.03
CA CYS A 172 0.70 13.32 10.29
C CYS A 172 0.41 12.47 9.06
N ASN A 173 0.54 13.05 7.85
CA ASN A 173 0.21 12.38 6.58
C ASN A 173 -1.19 11.71 6.65
N ASP A 174 -2.20 12.47 7.01
CA ASP A 174 -3.61 12.04 7.15
C ASP A 174 -3.89 11.01 8.27
N LYS A 175 -2.88 10.58 9.02
CA LYS A 175 -3.08 9.76 10.23
C LYS A 175 -3.20 10.65 11.47
N LEU A 176 -4.17 10.34 12.32
CA LEU A 176 -4.34 11.04 13.59
C LEU A 176 -3.15 10.76 14.51
N VAL A 177 -2.48 11.82 14.98
CA VAL A 177 -1.45 11.77 16.02
C VAL A 177 -2.09 11.95 17.38
N ARG A 178 -2.87 13.03 17.52
CA ARG A 178 -3.62 13.35 18.75
C ARG A 178 -4.88 14.10 18.37
N ALA A 179 -6.02 13.68 18.93
CA ALA A 179 -7.27 14.41 18.78
C ALA A 179 -7.19 15.78 19.45
N ALA A 180 -7.87 16.77 18.89
CA ALA A 180 -8.04 18.06 19.54
C ALA A 180 -9.07 17.96 20.67
N TYR A 181 -8.73 18.46 21.85
CA TYR A 181 -9.69 18.59 22.94
C TYR A 181 -10.46 19.90 22.79
N VAL A 182 -11.77 19.82 22.65
CA VAL A 182 -12.62 20.93 22.26
C VAL A 182 -13.84 21.06 23.15
N MET A 183 -14.36 22.27 23.21
CA MET A 183 -15.71 22.56 23.71
C MET A 183 -16.65 22.74 22.53
N VAL A 184 -17.84 22.17 22.62
CA VAL A 184 -18.84 22.17 21.54
C VAL A 184 -20.02 23.03 21.98
N SER A 185 -20.55 23.82 21.08
CA SER A 185 -21.75 24.65 21.36
C SER A 185 -22.98 23.77 21.51
N SER A 186 -23.77 24.08 22.52
CA SER A 186 -25.12 23.49 22.72
C SER A 186 -26.25 24.33 22.11
N GLY A 187 -25.92 25.45 21.47
CA GLY A 187 -26.88 26.42 20.93
C GLY A 187 -27.18 27.53 21.91
#